data_d3a798e262b097822c51468abb711afa
#
_entry.id   d3a798e262b097822c51468abb711afa
#
_cell.length_a   1.000
_cell.length_b   1.000
_cell.length_c   1.000
_cell.angle_alpha   90.00
_cell.angle_beta   90.00
_cell.angle_gamma   90.00
#
_symmetry.space_group_name_H-M   'P 1'
#
loop_
_entity.id
_entity.type
_entity.pdbx_description
1 polymer ?
#
loop_
_entity_poly.entity_id
_entity_poly.type
_entity_poly.pdbx_seq_one_letter_code
_entity_poly.pdbx_strand_id
1 'polypeptide(L)'
;MSAPNHWVVVLAGGVGSRFWPLSTPDRPKQLLPLVSERPLVVDSIDRLRAVADVSRTLILTNVSLIEPIAALLPDVPHGNIIGEPKPLGTGPALAWAAQWIAARDGADAVMISVHADWAIGDADGFRAALRTAASVAARHESLVTVGVVPTRPDPGLGYIQPDGELEPGVRRVARFVEKPDRARAEAMCREGFLWNSGIFVWRVGDFLDEIRAHTPEIAPALATHHNDIGAFFAAVRPITVDVGVLERSKRVLVIAGAFGWDDVGTWGALRRVRERDAAGNATSGEVYAIAATDNVVHAEKGTVILYGVSDLVVVARDGVVLVTTVARSSELKTLVDALPRRIREKA
;
A
#
# COMPACT_ATOMS: atom_id res chain seq x y z
N MET A 1 25.59 7.79 19.05
CA MET A 1 24.27 7.12 19.14
C MET A 1 24.30 6.04 18.08
N SER A 2 24.07 4.77 18.44
CA SER A 2 23.93 3.69 17.46
C SER A 2 22.79 4.03 16.49
N ALA A 3 22.97 3.72 15.20
CA ALA A 3 21.92 3.92 14.20
C ALA A 3 20.63 3.22 14.68
N PRO A 4 19.47 3.85 14.51
CA PRO A 4 18.22 3.26 14.98
C PRO A 4 18.02 1.89 14.32
N ASN A 5 17.67 0.89 15.14
CA ASN A 5 17.42 -0.50 14.68
C ASN A 5 16.07 -0.60 13.97
N HIS A 6 15.93 0.14 12.86
CA HIS A 6 14.70 0.19 12.08
C HIS A 6 14.76 -0.78 10.90
N TRP A 7 13.72 -1.57 10.76
CA TRP A 7 13.43 -2.37 9.59
C TRP A 7 12.25 -1.78 8.82
N VAL A 8 12.38 -1.66 7.53
CA VAL A 8 11.26 -1.32 6.64
C VAL A 8 10.73 -2.60 6.02
N VAL A 9 9.44 -2.85 6.15
CA VAL A 9 8.73 -3.99 5.56
C VAL A 9 7.78 -3.46 4.50
N VAL A 10 8.03 -3.83 3.24
CA VAL A 10 7.26 -3.36 2.08
C VAL A 10 6.34 -4.47 1.60
N LEU A 11 5.03 -4.26 1.71
CA LEU A 11 4.02 -5.17 1.21
C LEU A 11 3.82 -4.96 -0.30
N ALA A 12 4.14 -5.98 -1.09
CA ALA A 12 4.13 -5.95 -2.56
C ALA A 12 3.36 -7.14 -3.17
N GLY A 13 2.29 -7.62 -2.50
CA GLY A 13 1.57 -8.84 -2.88
C GLY A 13 0.28 -8.64 -3.69
N GLY A 14 -0.19 -7.40 -3.88
CA GLY A 14 -1.44 -7.10 -4.57
C GLY A 14 -1.36 -7.25 -6.10
N VAL A 15 -2.39 -7.78 -6.76
CA VAL A 15 -2.43 -7.88 -8.24
C VAL A 15 -2.77 -6.54 -8.89
N GLY A 16 -3.61 -5.71 -8.26
CA GLY A 16 -4.03 -4.42 -8.82
C GLY A 16 -4.90 -4.53 -10.08
N SER A 17 -5.83 -5.47 -10.12
CA SER A 17 -6.69 -5.80 -11.29
C SER A 17 -7.45 -4.63 -11.89
N ARG A 18 -7.64 -3.53 -11.16
CA ARG A 18 -8.28 -2.30 -11.65
C ARG A 18 -7.40 -1.50 -12.63
N PHE A 19 -6.12 -1.87 -12.78
CA PHE A 19 -5.22 -1.28 -13.77
C PHE A 19 -5.11 -2.11 -15.07
N TRP A 20 -6.05 -3.05 -15.26
CA TRP A 20 -6.18 -3.69 -16.56
C TRP A 20 -6.37 -2.62 -17.68
N PRO A 21 -5.76 -2.76 -18.86
CA PRO A 21 -5.01 -3.89 -19.39
C PRO A 21 -3.51 -3.92 -19.02
N LEU A 22 -2.99 -2.97 -18.25
CA LEU A 22 -1.56 -2.98 -17.88
C LEU A 22 -1.23 -3.99 -16.78
N SER A 23 -2.11 -4.11 -15.76
CA SER A 23 -1.87 -5.05 -14.66
C SER A 23 -2.36 -6.44 -15.02
N THR A 24 -1.48 -7.41 -14.85
CA THR A 24 -1.73 -8.85 -14.99
C THR A 24 -1.17 -9.59 -13.76
N PRO A 25 -1.46 -10.87 -13.55
CA PRO A 25 -0.82 -11.64 -12.48
C PRO A 25 0.72 -11.61 -12.53
N ASP A 26 1.30 -11.61 -13.74
CA ASP A 26 2.76 -11.60 -13.95
C ASP A 26 3.36 -10.18 -13.95
N ARG A 27 2.52 -9.17 -14.11
CA ARG A 27 2.89 -7.75 -14.09
C ARG A 27 1.91 -6.95 -13.23
N PRO A 28 1.89 -7.18 -11.90
CA PRO A 28 0.96 -6.53 -11.02
C PRO A 28 1.28 -5.04 -10.84
N LYS A 29 0.34 -4.30 -10.24
CA LYS A 29 0.35 -2.84 -10.09
C LYS A 29 1.68 -2.28 -9.61
N GLN A 30 2.33 -2.89 -8.62
CA GLN A 30 3.58 -2.40 -8.04
C GLN A 30 4.77 -2.45 -9.01
N LEU A 31 4.68 -3.23 -10.08
CA LEU A 31 5.69 -3.30 -11.15
C LEU A 31 5.39 -2.33 -12.31
N LEU A 32 4.32 -1.54 -12.23
CA LEU A 32 3.92 -0.61 -13.28
C LEU A 32 4.42 0.82 -13.02
N PRO A 33 4.83 1.56 -14.07
CA PRO A 33 5.19 2.97 -14.01
C PRO A 33 3.91 3.83 -14.05
N LEU A 34 3.13 3.84 -12.95
CA LEU A 34 1.84 4.50 -12.92
C LEU A 34 1.91 5.97 -12.50
N VAL A 35 2.86 6.34 -11.66
CA VAL A 35 2.99 7.70 -11.10
C VAL A 35 4.17 8.42 -11.73
N SER A 36 5.30 7.75 -11.84
CA SER A 36 6.51 8.21 -12.51
C SER A 36 6.83 7.29 -13.70
N GLU A 37 7.97 7.52 -14.36
CA GLU A 37 8.50 6.64 -15.41
C GLU A 37 9.07 5.31 -14.85
N ARG A 38 9.04 5.13 -13.54
CA ARG A 38 9.60 3.97 -12.84
C ARG A 38 8.51 3.14 -12.17
N PRO A 39 8.71 1.82 -11.98
CA PRO A 39 7.79 0.98 -11.22
C PRO A 39 7.54 1.52 -9.81
N LEU A 40 6.29 1.43 -9.33
CA LEU A 40 5.91 1.93 -8.00
C LEU A 40 6.76 1.35 -6.87
N VAL A 41 7.14 0.07 -6.95
CA VAL A 41 8.00 -0.58 -5.94
C VAL A 41 9.38 0.08 -5.88
N VAL A 42 9.95 0.49 -7.02
CA VAL A 42 11.25 1.15 -7.08
C VAL A 42 11.18 2.54 -6.43
N ASP A 43 10.16 3.33 -6.79
CA ASP A 43 9.91 4.63 -6.16
C ASP A 43 9.66 4.52 -4.65
N SER A 44 8.98 3.46 -4.22
CA SER A 44 8.73 3.21 -2.80
C SER A 44 10.00 2.90 -2.03
N ILE A 45 10.85 2.01 -2.54
CA ILE A 45 12.14 1.67 -1.90
C ILE A 45 13.06 2.90 -1.84
N ASP A 46 13.19 3.65 -2.92
CA ASP A 46 14.06 4.83 -2.94
C ASP A 46 13.63 5.90 -1.92
N ARG A 47 12.32 6.08 -1.73
CA ARG A 47 11.77 6.96 -0.69
C ARG A 47 12.18 6.55 0.72
N LEU A 48 12.30 5.24 0.94
CA LEU A 48 12.55 4.64 2.25
C LEU A 48 14.03 4.53 2.63
N ARG A 49 14.97 4.69 1.66
CA ARG A 49 16.43 4.61 1.90
C ARG A 49 16.94 5.58 2.98
N ALA A 50 16.26 6.70 3.17
CA ALA A 50 16.59 7.66 4.21
C ALA A 50 15.96 7.31 5.60
N VAL A 51 15.16 6.24 5.69
CA VAL A 51 14.51 5.76 6.91
C VAL A 51 15.25 4.55 7.49
N ALA A 52 15.63 3.61 6.62
CA ALA A 52 16.42 2.44 6.97
C ALA A 52 17.42 2.12 5.86
N ASP A 53 18.53 1.50 6.22
CA ASP A 53 19.47 0.95 5.25
C ASP A 53 18.80 -0.13 4.39
N VAL A 54 19.23 -0.24 3.14
CA VAL A 54 18.67 -1.22 2.20
C VAL A 54 18.85 -2.67 2.67
N SER A 55 19.89 -2.96 3.44
CA SER A 55 20.08 -4.26 4.09
C SER A 55 19.03 -4.59 5.14
N ARG A 56 18.32 -3.58 5.63
CA ARG A 56 17.18 -3.66 6.56
C ARG A 56 15.84 -3.36 5.89
N THR A 57 15.77 -3.56 4.60
CA THR A 57 14.52 -3.52 3.84
C THR A 57 14.09 -4.94 3.53
N LEU A 58 12.89 -5.30 3.97
CA LEU A 58 12.25 -6.59 3.73
C LEU A 58 11.07 -6.38 2.78
N ILE A 59 10.99 -7.15 1.70
CA ILE A 59 9.89 -7.08 0.73
C ILE A 59 9.09 -8.38 0.81
N LEU A 60 7.78 -8.25 1.10
CA LEU A 60 6.85 -9.37 1.11
C LEU A 60 6.04 -9.35 -0.18
N THR A 61 6.10 -10.42 -0.94
CA THR A 61 5.47 -10.49 -2.25
C THR A 61 4.97 -11.91 -2.55
N ASN A 62 4.39 -12.12 -3.72
CA ASN A 62 4.08 -13.47 -4.20
C ASN A 62 5.37 -14.18 -4.64
N VAL A 63 5.45 -15.51 -4.49
CA VAL A 63 6.62 -16.32 -4.91
C VAL A 63 7.01 -16.04 -6.36
N SER A 64 6.04 -15.89 -7.28
CA SER A 64 6.32 -15.62 -8.71
C SER A 64 6.95 -14.25 -8.98
N LEU A 65 6.92 -13.32 -8.01
CA LEU A 65 7.41 -11.95 -8.16
C LEU A 65 8.78 -11.71 -7.52
N ILE A 66 9.37 -12.72 -6.87
CA ILE A 66 10.70 -12.59 -6.25
C ILE A 66 11.73 -12.15 -7.28
N GLU A 67 11.90 -12.90 -8.35
CA GLU A 67 12.89 -12.59 -9.38
C GLU A 67 12.63 -11.27 -10.14
N PRO A 68 11.38 -10.97 -10.57
CA PRO A 68 11.06 -9.67 -11.15
C PRO A 68 11.40 -8.49 -10.24
N ILE A 69 11.13 -8.59 -8.93
CA ILE A 69 11.45 -7.52 -7.97
C ILE A 69 12.97 -7.46 -7.72
N ALA A 70 13.65 -8.59 -7.57
CA ALA A 70 15.10 -8.63 -7.40
C ALA A 70 15.84 -7.99 -8.58
N ALA A 71 15.36 -8.23 -9.81
CA ALA A 71 15.93 -7.60 -11.02
C ALA A 71 15.77 -6.07 -11.04
N LEU A 72 14.68 -5.54 -10.46
CA LEU A 72 14.43 -4.09 -10.35
C LEU A 72 15.19 -3.43 -9.20
N LEU A 73 15.56 -4.20 -8.17
CA LEU A 73 16.15 -3.72 -6.92
C LEU A 73 17.41 -4.54 -6.57
N PRO A 74 18.46 -4.47 -7.41
CA PRO A 74 19.63 -5.35 -7.27
C PRO A 74 20.47 -5.09 -6.01
N ASP A 75 20.27 -3.97 -5.35
CA ASP A 75 20.93 -3.60 -4.09
C ASP A 75 20.17 -4.05 -2.83
N VAL A 76 18.92 -4.48 -2.95
CA VAL A 76 18.19 -5.17 -1.88
C VAL A 76 18.71 -6.61 -1.78
N PRO A 77 19.18 -7.06 -0.60
CA PRO A 77 19.62 -8.44 -0.46
C PRO A 77 18.53 -9.44 -0.91
N HIS A 78 18.87 -10.38 -1.79
CA HIS A 78 17.89 -11.34 -2.33
C HIS A 78 17.14 -12.09 -1.23
N GLY A 79 17.81 -12.46 -0.13
CA GLY A 79 17.20 -13.10 1.04
C GLY A 79 16.21 -12.22 1.83
N ASN A 80 16.12 -10.93 1.50
CA ASN A 80 15.14 -10.01 2.05
C ASN A 80 13.89 -9.85 1.17
N ILE A 81 13.84 -10.54 0.02
CA ILE A 81 12.64 -10.60 -0.82
C ILE A 81 11.95 -11.94 -0.54
N ILE A 82 10.89 -11.91 0.25
CA ILE A 82 10.21 -13.12 0.74
C ILE A 82 8.92 -13.33 -0.04
N GLY A 83 8.81 -14.52 -0.64
CA GLY A 83 7.61 -14.96 -1.35
C GLY A 83 6.59 -15.60 -0.42
N GLU A 84 5.40 -15.02 -0.33
CA GLU A 84 4.25 -15.64 0.31
C GLU A 84 3.76 -16.83 -0.53
N PRO A 85 3.67 -18.06 0.02
CA PRO A 85 3.20 -19.23 -0.72
C PRO A 85 1.76 -19.08 -1.24
N LYS A 86 0.93 -18.31 -0.53
CA LYS A 86 -0.46 -17.97 -0.90
C LYS A 86 -0.90 -16.67 -0.23
N PRO A 87 -1.80 -15.88 -0.88
CA PRO A 87 -2.30 -14.64 -0.30
C PRO A 87 -3.30 -14.93 0.83
N LEU A 88 -2.91 -14.67 2.07
CA LEU A 88 -3.76 -14.87 3.27
C LEU A 88 -4.05 -13.57 4.02
N GLY A 89 -3.80 -12.42 3.39
CA GLY A 89 -3.96 -11.10 4.00
C GLY A 89 -2.70 -10.61 4.71
N THR A 90 -2.74 -9.35 5.13
CA THR A 90 -1.59 -8.65 5.72
C THR A 90 -1.19 -9.17 7.10
N GLY A 91 -2.11 -9.78 7.85
CA GLY A 91 -1.83 -10.32 9.18
C GLY A 91 -0.75 -11.39 9.18
N PRO A 92 -0.90 -12.52 8.46
CA PRO A 92 0.14 -13.56 8.36
C PRO A 92 1.46 -13.04 7.77
N ALA A 93 1.40 -12.20 6.75
CA ALA A 93 2.59 -11.61 6.14
C ALA A 93 3.43 -10.80 7.14
N LEU A 94 2.80 -9.89 7.87
CA LEU A 94 3.47 -9.05 8.86
C LEU A 94 3.90 -9.85 10.10
N ALA A 95 3.13 -10.86 10.51
CA ALA A 95 3.52 -11.76 11.61
C ALA A 95 4.79 -12.55 11.24
N TRP A 96 4.87 -13.07 10.02
CA TRP A 96 6.08 -13.72 9.52
C TRP A 96 7.28 -12.76 9.47
N ALA A 97 7.08 -11.55 8.92
CA ALA A 97 8.13 -10.53 8.88
C ALA A 97 8.65 -10.17 10.27
N ALA A 98 7.74 -9.97 11.23
CA ALA A 98 8.11 -9.68 12.62
C ALA A 98 8.94 -10.81 13.25
N GLN A 99 8.53 -12.06 13.06
CA GLN A 99 9.28 -13.22 13.54
C GLN A 99 10.65 -13.33 12.88
N TRP A 100 10.72 -13.07 11.57
CA TRP A 100 11.95 -13.08 10.79
C TRP A 100 12.94 -11.99 11.26
N ILE A 101 12.44 -10.78 11.57
CA ILE A 101 13.23 -9.67 12.10
C ILE A 101 13.69 -9.98 13.53
N ALA A 102 12.78 -10.47 14.39
CA ALA A 102 13.09 -10.82 15.77
C ALA A 102 14.24 -11.82 15.89
N ALA A 103 14.28 -12.80 14.98
CA ALA A 103 15.35 -13.80 14.95
C ALA A 103 16.73 -13.23 14.57
N ARG A 104 16.80 -12.02 13.96
CA ARG A 104 18.03 -11.37 13.49
C ARG A 104 18.49 -10.24 14.39
N ASP A 105 17.57 -9.35 14.73
CA ASP A 105 17.88 -8.09 15.42
C ASP A 105 17.19 -7.97 16.79
N GLY A 106 16.50 -9.03 17.23
CA GLY A 106 15.83 -9.08 18.54
C GLY A 106 14.45 -8.43 18.57
N ALA A 107 13.79 -8.56 19.72
CA ALA A 107 12.42 -8.10 19.95
C ALA A 107 12.27 -6.56 19.98
N ASP A 108 13.35 -5.84 20.29
CA ASP A 108 13.36 -4.38 20.36
C ASP A 108 13.54 -3.68 19.01
N ALA A 109 13.80 -4.44 17.94
CA ALA A 109 13.83 -3.89 16.59
C ALA A 109 12.51 -3.24 16.24
N VAL A 110 12.55 -2.05 15.62
CA VAL A 110 11.35 -1.34 15.17
C VAL A 110 11.05 -1.71 13.72
N MET A 111 9.85 -2.21 13.47
CA MET A 111 9.34 -2.55 12.17
C MET A 111 8.39 -1.45 11.66
N ILE A 112 8.68 -0.93 10.47
CA ILE A 112 7.88 0.07 9.75
C ILE A 112 7.29 -0.64 8.54
N SER A 113 5.97 -0.86 8.54
CA SER A 113 5.25 -1.49 7.43
C SER A 113 4.61 -0.46 6.52
N VAL A 114 4.85 -0.60 5.22
CA VAL A 114 4.27 0.22 4.16
C VAL A 114 3.89 -0.64 2.96
N HIS A 115 3.12 -0.10 2.03
CA HIS A 115 2.83 -0.77 0.76
C HIS A 115 3.68 -0.22 -0.39
N ALA A 116 3.97 -1.07 -1.37
CA ALA A 116 4.80 -0.75 -2.54
C ALA A 116 4.08 0.10 -3.60
N ASP A 117 2.78 0.34 -3.47
CA ASP A 117 1.93 0.75 -4.58
C ASP A 117 1.18 2.09 -4.36
N TRP A 118 1.70 2.92 -3.44
CA TRP A 118 1.16 4.25 -3.15
C TRP A 118 1.86 5.38 -3.91
N ALA A 119 1.16 6.50 -4.06
CA ALA A 119 1.76 7.78 -4.39
C ALA A 119 1.97 8.60 -3.11
N ILE A 120 3.09 9.31 -3.05
CA ILE A 120 3.46 10.23 -1.97
C ILE A 120 3.92 11.54 -2.60
N GLY A 121 3.23 12.63 -2.32
CA GLY A 121 3.54 13.95 -2.87
C GLY A 121 4.67 14.67 -2.14
N ASP A 122 4.75 14.52 -0.81
CA ASP A 122 5.80 15.07 0.03
C ASP A 122 6.60 13.94 0.68
N ALA A 123 7.73 13.61 0.07
CA ALA A 123 8.60 12.53 0.53
C ALA A 123 9.27 12.85 1.87
N ASP A 124 9.60 14.10 2.16
CA ASP A 124 10.25 14.48 3.42
C ASP A 124 9.27 14.47 4.57
N GLY A 125 8.05 14.99 4.39
CA GLY A 125 6.96 14.88 5.34
C GLY A 125 6.59 13.42 5.64
N PHE A 126 6.55 12.56 4.63
CA PHE A 126 6.35 11.13 4.80
C PHE A 126 7.44 10.48 5.67
N ARG A 127 8.72 10.73 5.35
CA ARG A 127 9.86 10.21 6.13
C ARG A 127 9.84 10.72 7.57
N ALA A 128 9.50 12.00 7.79
CA ALA A 128 9.36 12.58 9.11
C ALA A 128 8.26 11.89 9.91
N ALA A 129 7.10 11.62 9.30
CA ALA A 129 6.00 10.89 9.93
C ALA A 129 6.44 9.46 10.33
N LEU A 130 7.16 8.73 9.47
CA LEU A 130 7.68 7.40 9.79
C LEU A 130 8.65 7.42 10.98
N ARG A 131 9.58 8.39 11.02
CA ARG A 131 10.52 8.52 12.14
C ARG A 131 9.81 8.87 13.45
N THR A 132 8.81 9.75 13.40
CA THR A 132 7.97 10.10 14.56
C THR A 132 7.23 8.85 15.05
N ALA A 133 6.59 8.10 14.16
CA ALA A 133 5.89 6.87 14.50
C ALA A 133 6.83 5.83 15.13
N ALA A 134 8.05 5.66 14.59
CA ALA A 134 9.05 4.76 15.14
C ALA A 134 9.47 5.16 16.56
N SER A 135 9.69 6.46 16.81
CA SER A 135 10.02 6.97 18.13
C SER A 135 8.86 6.79 19.12
N VAL A 136 7.62 7.03 18.70
CA VAL A 136 6.41 6.84 19.52
C VAL A 136 6.25 5.36 19.88
N ALA A 137 6.36 4.45 18.90
CA ALA A 137 6.25 3.01 19.10
C ALA A 137 7.28 2.52 20.13
N ALA A 138 8.53 2.97 20.01
CA ALA A 138 9.60 2.58 20.94
C ALA A 138 9.38 3.10 22.37
N ARG A 139 8.88 4.34 22.53
CA ARG A 139 8.65 4.94 23.86
C ARG A 139 7.42 4.38 24.58
N HIS A 140 6.36 4.10 23.85
CA HIS A 140 5.06 3.74 24.43
C HIS A 140 4.76 2.24 24.38
N GLU A 141 5.68 1.44 23.82
CA GLU A 141 5.49 -0.01 23.65
C GLU A 141 4.12 -0.34 22.99
N SER A 142 3.76 0.46 21.99
CA SER A 142 2.42 0.46 21.39
C SER A 142 2.49 0.25 19.90
N LEU A 143 1.39 -0.21 19.33
CA LEU A 143 1.20 -0.28 17.88
C LEU A 143 0.83 1.11 17.38
N VAL A 144 1.62 1.68 16.47
CA VAL A 144 1.37 3.02 15.93
C VAL A 144 0.90 2.92 14.49
N THR A 145 -0.19 3.61 14.16
CA THR A 145 -0.61 3.83 12.77
C THR A 145 -0.43 5.28 12.37
N VAL A 146 -0.03 5.53 11.12
CA VAL A 146 -0.02 6.88 10.56
C VAL A 146 -1.35 7.09 9.82
N GLY A 147 -2.24 7.83 10.46
CA GLY A 147 -3.52 8.21 9.84
C GLY A 147 -3.32 9.41 8.91
N VAL A 148 -3.83 9.36 7.69
CA VAL A 148 -3.73 10.46 6.74
C VAL A 148 -4.92 11.39 6.87
N VAL A 149 -4.67 12.70 6.92
CA VAL A 149 -5.73 13.72 6.95
C VAL A 149 -6.52 13.65 5.64
N PRO A 150 -7.84 13.39 5.69
CA PRO A 150 -8.66 13.28 4.49
C PRO A 150 -8.71 14.59 3.69
N THR A 151 -8.47 14.49 2.39
CA THR A 151 -8.63 15.61 1.45
C THR A 151 -9.98 15.58 0.72
N ARG A 152 -10.71 14.47 0.86
CA ARG A 152 -12.03 14.20 0.27
C ARG A 152 -12.76 13.11 1.04
N PRO A 153 -14.10 12.99 0.94
CA PRO A 153 -14.80 11.80 1.42
C PRO A 153 -14.61 10.65 0.43
N ASP A 154 -13.89 9.60 0.82
CA ASP A 154 -13.61 8.45 -0.03
C ASP A 154 -14.18 7.16 0.58
N PRO A 155 -15.29 6.60 0.00
CA PRO A 155 -15.88 5.35 0.48
C PRO A 155 -15.00 4.11 0.23
N GLY A 156 -13.97 4.23 -0.59
CA GLY A 156 -13.04 3.13 -0.89
C GLY A 156 -11.98 2.90 0.18
N LEU A 157 -11.85 3.81 1.14
CA LEU A 157 -10.82 3.79 2.18
C LEU A 157 -11.40 3.43 3.56
N GLY A 158 -10.54 2.91 4.42
CA GLY A 158 -10.80 2.77 5.85
C GLY A 158 -10.57 4.10 6.57
N TYR A 159 -11.25 4.30 7.70
CA TYR A 159 -11.17 5.48 8.54
C TYR A 159 -10.79 5.11 9.96
N ILE A 160 -10.01 5.98 10.60
CA ILE A 160 -9.58 5.87 12.00
C ILE A 160 -10.22 7.00 12.79
N GLN A 161 -10.92 6.68 13.86
CA GLN A 161 -11.38 7.69 14.82
C GLN A 161 -10.29 7.89 15.88
N PRO A 162 -9.63 9.06 15.89
CA PRO A 162 -8.73 9.40 16.98
C PRO A 162 -9.53 9.67 18.26
N ASP A 163 -8.97 9.30 19.40
CA ASP A 163 -9.49 9.61 20.74
C ASP A 163 -8.47 10.46 21.52
N GLY A 164 -8.66 10.64 22.80
CA GLY A 164 -7.86 11.49 23.67
C GLY A 164 -6.37 11.54 23.35
N GLU A 165 -5.80 12.72 23.43
CA GLU A 165 -4.37 12.96 23.21
C GLU A 165 -3.54 12.37 24.34
N LEU A 166 -2.50 11.61 24.01
CA LEU A 166 -1.57 11.01 24.95
C LEU A 166 -0.36 11.95 25.18
N GLU A 167 0.16 12.50 24.10
CA GLU A 167 1.20 13.54 24.07
C GLU A 167 0.99 14.37 22.78
N PRO A 168 1.61 15.55 22.61
CA PRO A 168 1.38 16.42 21.46
C PRO A 168 1.51 15.68 20.13
N GLY A 169 0.40 15.62 19.37
CA GLY A 169 0.32 14.95 18.07
C GLY A 169 0.17 13.43 18.10
N VAL A 170 0.12 12.81 19.29
CA VAL A 170 -0.09 11.36 19.46
C VAL A 170 -1.41 11.11 20.16
N ARG A 171 -2.31 10.39 19.52
CA ARG A 171 -3.64 10.11 20.04
C ARG A 171 -3.91 8.61 20.13
N ARG A 172 -4.81 8.22 21.02
CA ARG A 172 -5.34 6.86 21.05
C ARG A 172 -6.27 6.64 19.86
N VAL A 173 -6.45 5.38 19.49
CA VAL A 173 -7.46 5.00 18.49
C VAL A 173 -8.72 4.54 19.22
N ALA A 174 -9.87 5.19 18.94
CA ALA A 174 -11.16 4.76 19.45
C ALA A 174 -11.71 3.58 18.65
N ARG A 175 -11.62 3.64 17.34
CA ARG A 175 -12.07 2.56 16.43
C ARG A 175 -11.58 2.75 15.01
N PHE A 176 -11.64 1.66 14.26
CA PHE A 176 -11.52 1.63 12.81
C PHE A 176 -12.90 1.50 12.16
N VAL A 177 -13.09 2.07 10.98
CA VAL A 177 -14.31 1.95 10.18
C VAL A 177 -13.91 1.65 8.74
N GLU A 178 -14.18 0.44 8.29
CA GLU A 178 -13.78 0.00 6.95
C GLU A 178 -14.85 0.38 5.94
N LYS A 179 -14.44 1.05 4.88
CA LYS A 179 -15.23 1.37 3.67
C LYS A 179 -16.67 1.84 3.97
N PRO A 180 -16.86 2.99 4.62
CA PRO A 180 -18.18 3.54 4.90
C PRO A 180 -18.90 3.91 3.60
N ASP A 181 -20.21 4.08 3.66
CA ASP A 181 -20.93 4.74 2.57
C ASP A 181 -20.50 6.22 2.43
N ARG A 182 -20.90 6.86 1.32
CA ARG A 182 -20.47 8.23 1.01
C ARG A 182 -20.90 9.23 2.08
N ALA A 183 -22.16 9.15 2.56
CA ALA A 183 -22.69 10.10 3.55
C ALA A 183 -21.93 9.98 4.88
N ARG A 184 -21.61 8.75 5.28
CA ARG A 184 -20.82 8.48 6.46
C ARG A 184 -19.37 8.93 6.31
N ALA A 185 -18.75 8.74 5.12
CA ALA A 185 -17.42 9.25 4.83
C ALA A 185 -17.35 10.78 4.92
N GLU A 186 -18.39 11.49 4.41
CA GLU A 186 -18.52 12.94 4.52
C GLU A 186 -18.63 13.40 5.98
N ALA A 187 -19.42 12.70 6.80
CA ALA A 187 -19.52 12.99 8.23
C ALA A 187 -18.19 12.78 8.94
N MET A 188 -17.52 11.66 8.69
CA MET A 188 -16.22 11.32 9.29
C MET A 188 -15.14 12.36 8.97
N CYS A 189 -15.09 12.87 7.72
CA CYS A 189 -14.16 13.94 7.37
C CYS A 189 -14.41 15.21 8.21
N ARG A 190 -15.69 15.57 8.44
CA ARG A 190 -16.03 16.73 9.28
C ARG A 190 -15.75 16.52 10.77
N GLU A 191 -15.83 15.28 11.22
CA GLU A 191 -15.60 14.87 12.62
C GLU A 191 -14.11 14.66 12.95
N GLY A 192 -13.20 14.88 11.98
CA GLY A 192 -11.76 14.76 12.18
C GLY A 192 -11.22 13.33 12.20
N PHE A 193 -11.92 12.38 11.58
CA PHE A 193 -11.36 11.07 11.32
C PHE A 193 -10.20 11.18 10.34
N LEU A 194 -9.28 10.23 10.44
CA LEU A 194 -8.14 10.08 9.53
C LEU A 194 -8.38 8.87 8.61
N TRP A 195 -7.83 8.91 7.40
CA TRP A 195 -7.79 7.70 6.57
C TRP A 195 -6.83 6.68 7.17
N ASN A 196 -7.22 5.42 7.16
CA ASN A 196 -6.31 4.32 7.42
C ASN A 196 -5.38 4.15 6.21
N SER A 197 -4.16 4.62 6.35
CA SER A 197 -3.17 4.58 5.26
C SER A 197 -2.56 3.19 5.05
N GLY A 198 -2.68 2.28 6.02
CA GLY A 198 -1.93 1.03 6.04
C GLY A 198 -0.44 1.19 6.42
N ILE A 199 -0.05 2.36 6.93
CA ILE A 199 1.29 2.56 7.52
C ILE A 199 1.23 2.15 8.98
N PHE A 200 1.98 1.11 9.35
CA PHE A 200 2.02 0.60 10.70
C PHE A 200 3.45 0.53 11.21
N VAL A 201 3.64 0.91 12.46
CA VAL A 201 4.96 0.98 13.09
C VAL A 201 4.88 0.46 14.52
N TRP A 202 5.78 -0.47 14.88
CA TRP A 202 5.83 -1.07 16.21
C TRP A 202 7.18 -1.69 16.50
N ARG A 203 7.50 -1.92 17.77
CA ARG A 203 8.57 -2.87 18.11
C ARG A 203 8.07 -4.27 17.77
N VAL A 204 8.97 -5.06 17.25
CA VAL A 204 8.67 -6.42 16.80
C VAL A 204 8.11 -7.28 17.94
N GLY A 205 8.67 -7.16 19.13
CA GLY A 205 8.20 -7.87 20.33
C GLY A 205 6.76 -7.52 20.69
N ASP A 206 6.44 -6.22 20.74
CA ASP A 206 5.08 -5.75 21.06
C ASP A 206 4.05 -6.28 20.07
N PHE A 207 4.36 -6.27 18.78
CA PHE A 207 3.46 -6.79 17.76
C PHE A 207 3.27 -8.31 17.87
N LEU A 208 4.33 -9.05 18.12
CA LEU A 208 4.25 -10.51 18.33
C LEU A 208 3.45 -10.85 19.58
N ASP A 209 3.53 -10.05 20.65
CA ASP A 209 2.72 -10.24 21.86
C ASP A 209 1.24 -9.97 21.58
N GLU A 210 0.89 -8.93 20.82
CA GLU A 210 -0.48 -8.65 20.40
C GLU A 210 -1.04 -9.76 19.49
N ILE A 211 -0.21 -10.33 18.58
CA ILE A 211 -0.57 -11.52 17.79
C ILE A 211 -0.92 -12.70 18.71
N ARG A 212 -0.08 -12.99 19.71
CA ARG A 212 -0.30 -14.10 20.64
C ARG A 212 -1.57 -13.90 21.47
N ALA A 213 -1.82 -12.66 21.89
CA ALA A 213 -2.97 -12.34 22.75
C ALA A 213 -4.31 -12.30 21.99
N HIS A 214 -4.31 -11.82 20.74
CA HIS A 214 -5.53 -11.40 20.07
C HIS A 214 -5.84 -12.12 18.74
N THR A 215 -4.89 -12.86 18.17
CA THR A 215 -5.03 -13.41 16.80
C THR A 215 -4.94 -14.93 16.77
N PRO A 216 -5.99 -15.65 17.22
CA PRO A 216 -6.01 -17.12 17.20
C PRO A 216 -5.91 -17.71 15.79
N GLU A 217 -6.10 -16.89 14.75
CA GLU A 217 -5.91 -17.24 13.34
C GLU A 217 -4.44 -17.45 12.97
N ILE A 218 -3.50 -16.86 13.72
CA ILE A 218 -2.07 -16.83 13.40
C ILE A 218 -1.21 -17.41 14.54
N ALA A 219 -1.51 -17.08 15.78
CA ALA A 219 -0.65 -17.36 16.94
C ALA A 219 -0.22 -18.83 17.08
N PRO A 220 -1.09 -19.86 16.92
CA PRO A 220 -0.69 -21.25 17.05
C PRO A 220 0.32 -21.67 15.97
N ALA A 221 0.11 -21.23 14.72
CA ALA A 221 1.00 -21.55 13.61
C ALA A 221 2.38 -20.87 13.78
N LEU A 222 2.39 -19.61 14.26
CA LEU A 222 3.62 -18.88 14.52
C LEU A 222 4.47 -19.55 15.62
N ALA A 223 3.84 -20.11 16.64
CA ALA A 223 4.53 -20.82 17.70
C ALA A 223 5.17 -22.13 17.22
N THR A 224 4.53 -22.86 16.29
CA THR A 224 4.97 -24.17 15.84
C THR A 224 5.81 -24.17 14.57
N HIS A 225 5.64 -23.18 13.69
CA HIS A 225 6.25 -23.12 12.35
C HIS A 225 7.08 -21.85 12.12
N HIS A 226 7.70 -21.31 13.15
CA HIS A 226 8.43 -20.03 13.11
C HIS A 226 9.65 -20.00 12.17
N ASN A 227 10.13 -21.16 11.71
CA ASN A 227 11.28 -21.29 10.79
C ASN A 227 10.91 -21.89 9.42
N ASP A 228 9.64 -22.23 9.18
CA ASP A 228 9.17 -22.82 7.93
C ASP A 228 7.97 -22.02 7.41
N ILE A 229 8.23 -21.16 6.42
CA ILE A 229 7.21 -20.30 5.83
C ILE A 229 6.09 -21.12 5.14
N GLY A 230 6.43 -22.26 4.51
CA GLY A 230 5.46 -23.11 3.86
C GLY A 230 4.49 -23.73 4.86
N ALA A 231 5.00 -24.33 5.94
CA ALA A 231 4.21 -24.90 7.02
C ALA A 231 3.41 -23.82 7.75
N PHE A 232 4.00 -22.63 8.02
CA PHE A 232 3.30 -21.52 8.62
C PHE A 232 2.08 -21.07 7.77
N PHE A 233 2.30 -20.78 6.48
CA PHE A 233 1.20 -20.36 5.59
C PHE A 233 0.18 -21.48 5.30
N ALA A 234 0.54 -22.75 5.50
CA ALA A 234 -0.41 -23.86 5.41
C ALA A 234 -1.35 -23.91 6.63
N ALA A 235 -0.88 -23.50 7.80
CA ALA A 235 -1.58 -23.62 9.07
C ALA A 235 -2.40 -22.39 9.47
N VAL A 236 -2.04 -21.17 8.97
CA VAL A 236 -2.75 -19.94 9.31
C VAL A 236 -4.07 -19.80 8.55
N ARG A 237 -5.01 -19.05 9.14
CA ARG A 237 -6.25 -18.63 8.48
C ARG A 237 -6.12 -17.21 7.92
N PRO A 238 -6.79 -16.89 6.77
CA PRO A 238 -6.75 -15.57 6.17
C PRO A 238 -7.30 -14.50 7.12
N ILE A 239 -6.52 -13.43 7.34
CA ILE A 239 -6.94 -12.27 8.12
C ILE A 239 -6.05 -11.06 7.79
N THR A 240 -6.62 -9.85 7.77
CA THR A 240 -5.84 -8.62 7.69
C THR A 240 -5.29 -8.24 9.08
N VAL A 241 -4.20 -7.49 9.13
CA VAL A 241 -3.64 -6.99 10.38
C VAL A 241 -4.62 -6.03 11.08
N ASP A 242 -5.40 -5.29 10.31
CA ASP A 242 -6.42 -4.39 10.82
C ASP A 242 -7.43 -5.15 11.70
N VAL A 243 -8.07 -6.16 11.13
CA VAL A 243 -9.11 -6.96 11.82
C VAL A 243 -8.50 -7.89 12.87
N GLY A 244 -7.34 -8.48 12.57
CA GLY A 244 -6.72 -9.49 13.44
C GLY A 244 -6.04 -8.91 14.67
N VAL A 245 -5.51 -7.70 14.57
CA VAL A 245 -4.69 -7.09 15.62
C VAL A 245 -5.22 -5.71 16.01
N LEU A 246 -5.26 -4.76 15.07
CA LEU A 246 -5.49 -3.34 15.40
C LEU A 246 -6.88 -3.07 15.97
N GLU A 247 -7.92 -3.74 15.46
CA GLU A 247 -9.28 -3.62 15.99
C GLU A 247 -9.49 -4.33 17.35
N ARG A 248 -8.62 -5.29 17.68
CA ARG A 248 -8.70 -6.09 18.90
C ARG A 248 -7.81 -5.57 20.02
N SER A 249 -6.71 -4.90 19.66
CA SER A 249 -5.72 -4.36 20.60
C SER A 249 -6.23 -3.06 21.24
N LYS A 250 -5.91 -2.88 22.52
CA LYS A 250 -6.10 -1.62 23.27
C LYS A 250 -4.86 -0.73 23.27
N ARG A 251 -3.77 -1.17 22.63
CA ARG A 251 -2.47 -0.50 22.60
C ARG A 251 -2.19 0.18 21.28
N VAL A 252 -3.23 0.68 20.59
CA VAL A 252 -3.08 1.33 19.29
C VAL A 252 -3.09 2.84 19.45
N LEU A 253 -2.05 3.47 18.90
CA LEU A 253 -1.89 4.91 18.81
C LEU A 253 -1.95 5.36 17.35
N VAL A 254 -2.36 6.60 17.13
CA VAL A 254 -2.37 7.22 15.80
C VAL A 254 -1.63 8.56 15.83
N ILE A 255 -0.83 8.79 14.82
CA ILE A 255 -0.29 10.11 14.47
C ILE A 255 -0.89 10.57 13.15
N ALA A 256 -1.19 11.87 13.04
CA ALA A 256 -1.72 12.42 11.78
C ALA A 256 -0.59 12.74 10.80
N GLY A 257 -0.78 12.40 9.52
CA GLY A 257 0.13 12.71 8.43
C GLY A 257 -0.58 13.47 7.30
N ALA A 258 0.10 14.44 6.71
CA ALA A 258 -0.39 15.24 5.58
C ALA A 258 0.73 15.40 4.54
N PHE A 259 1.08 14.32 3.85
CA PHE A 259 2.21 14.24 2.94
C PHE A 259 1.81 13.85 1.49
N GLY A 260 0.57 14.18 1.10
CA GLY A 260 0.08 13.91 -0.25
C GLY A 260 -0.02 12.43 -0.59
N TRP A 261 -0.48 11.61 0.37
CA TRP A 261 -0.69 10.18 0.18
C TRP A 261 -1.93 9.91 -0.67
N ASP A 262 -1.81 8.98 -1.61
CA ASP A 262 -2.93 8.40 -2.36
C ASP A 262 -2.67 6.89 -2.56
N ASP A 263 -3.71 6.08 -2.40
CA ASP A 263 -3.66 4.62 -2.58
C ASP A 263 -3.50 4.20 -4.05
N VAL A 264 -3.66 5.14 -4.98
CA VAL A 264 -3.65 4.91 -6.43
C VAL A 264 -4.52 3.69 -6.77
N GLY A 265 -5.76 3.67 -6.31
CA GLY A 265 -6.64 2.49 -6.38
C GLY A 265 -7.28 2.26 -7.75
N THR A 266 -7.30 3.26 -8.63
CA THR A 266 -7.97 3.22 -9.94
C THR A 266 -7.24 4.08 -10.97
N TRP A 267 -7.54 3.91 -12.25
CA TRP A 267 -7.05 4.79 -13.31
C TRP A 267 -7.41 6.26 -13.05
N GLY A 268 -8.63 6.53 -12.58
CA GLY A 268 -9.07 7.89 -12.24
C GLY A 268 -8.24 8.54 -11.12
N ALA A 269 -7.62 7.75 -10.25
CA ALA A 269 -6.74 8.27 -9.21
C ALA A 269 -5.49 8.95 -9.78
N LEU A 270 -5.05 8.55 -10.98
CA LEU A 270 -3.86 9.14 -11.62
C LEU A 270 -4.02 10.64 -11.90
N ARG A 271 -5.25 11.16 -12.04
CA ARG A 271 -5.50 12.62 -12.13
C ARG A 271 -5.03 13.38 -10.89
N ARG A 272 -4.98 12.73 -9.74
CA ARG A 272 -4.59 13.37 -8.48
C ARG A 272 -3.09 13.34 -8.22
N VAL A 273 -2.39 12.37 -8.82
CA VAL A 273 -1.00 12.05 -8.47
C VAL A 273 0.00 12.29 -9.61
N ARG A 274 -0.47 12.41 -10.86
CA ARG A 274 0.36 12.78 -12.01
C ARG A 274 0.32 14.29 -12.26
N GLU A 275 1.37 14.79 -12.88
CA GLU A 275 1.33 16.13 -13.49
C GLU A 275 0.22 16.21 -14.52
N ARG A 276 -0.41 17.38 -14.61
CA ARG A 276 -1.49 17.66 -15.56
C ARG A 276 -1.11 18.81 -16.46
N ASP A 277 -1.51 18.74 -17.72
CA ASP A 277 -1.44 19.87 -18.62
C ASP A 277 -2.41 21.01 -18.21
N ALA A 278 -2.36 22.13 -18.91
CA ALA A 278 -3.25 23.29 -18.64
C ALA A 278 -4.74 22.97 -18.82
N ALA A 279 -5.09 21.92 -19.55
CA ALA A 279 -6.45 21.44 -19.75
C ALA A 279 -6.87 20.35 -18.72
N GLY A 280 -6.02 20.03 -17.74
CA GLY A 280 -6.30 19.06 -16.69
C GLY A 280 -6.05 17.59 -17.09
N ASN A 281 -5.49 17.32 -18.25
CA ASN A 281 -5.21 15.94 -18.67
C ASN A 281 -3.95 15.41 -17.96
N ALA A 282 -4.02 14.18 -17.46
CA ALA A 282 -2.92 13.43 -16.88
C ALA A 282 -2.46 12.36 -17.89
N THR A 283 -1.36 12.60 -18.59
CA THR A 283 -0.92 11.75 -19.69
C THR A 283 0.40 11.04 -19.41
N SER A 284 0.61 9.91 -20.08
CA SER A 284 1.89 9.19 -20.12
C SER A 284 2.00 8.53 -21.50
N GLY A 285 3.21 8.57 -22.10
CA GLY A 285 3.47 8.14 -23.46
C GLY A 285 3.19 9.22 -24.50
N GLU A 286 3.09 8.84 -25.76
CA GLU A 286 2.86 9.77 -26.87
C GLU A 286 1.37 10.12 -27.00
N VAL A 287 0.98 11.32 -26.54
CA VAL A 287 -0.42 11.74 -26.45
C VAL A 287 -0.59 13.16 -27.00
N TYR A 288 -1.55 13.34 -27.89
CA TYR A 288 -1.99 14.64 -28.41
C TYR A 288 -3.42 14.90 -27.97
N ALA A 289 -3.67 15.93 -27.16
CA ALA A 289 -4.98 16.30 -26.65
C ALA A 289 -5.38 17.67 -27.25
N ILE A 290 -6.41 17.69 -28.10
CA ILE A 290 -6.90 18.87 -28.81
C ILE A 290 -8.35 19.10 -28.40
N ALA A 291 -8.69 20.25 -27.81
CA ALA A 291 -10.01 20.54 -27.26
C ALA A 291 -10.49 19.40 -26.32
N ALA A 292 -9.56 18.80 -25.55
CA ALA A 292 -9.81 17.66 -24.68
C ALA A 292 -9.36 18.00 -23.25
N THR A 293 -10.21 17.73 -22.26
CA THR A 293 -10.01 18.17 -20.89
C THR A 293 -10.21 17.03 -19.88
N ASP A 294 -9.45 17.11 -18.78
CA ASP A 294 -9.65 16.23 -17.61
C ASP A 294 -9.54 14.72 -17.89
N ASN A 295 -8.80 14.32 -18.93
CA ASN A 295 -8.62 12.92 -19.28
C ASN A 295 -7.42 12.29 -18.54
N VAL A 296 -7.46 10.98 -18.38
CA VAL A 296 -6.32 10.14 -17.97
C VAL A 296 -5.92 9.28 -19.16
N VAL A 297 -4.70 9.45 -19.65
CA VAL A 297 -4.22 8.68 -20.79
C VAL A 297 -2.93 7.97 -20.43
N HIS A 298 -2.85 6.69 -20.79
CA HIS A 298 -1.61 5.94 -20.70
C HIS A 298 -1.39 5.20 -22.03
N ALA A 299 -0.42 5.67 -22.80
CA ALA A 299 -0.01 5.08 -24.08
C ALA A 299 1.32 4.33 -23.87
N GLU A 300 1.27 3.01 -23.60
CA GLU A 300 2.49 2.19 -23.48
C GLU A 300 3.11 1.95 -24.87
N LYS A 301 2.27 1.84 -25.91
CA LYS A 301 2.69 1.72 -27.30
C LYS A 301 1.78 2.52 -28.23
N GLY A 302 2.37 3.13 -29.23
CA GLY A 302 1.65 3.93 -30.25
C GLY A 302 1.27 5.30 -29.75
N THR A 303 0.60 6.06 -30.60
CA THR A 303 0.18 7.43 -30.36
C THR A 303 -1.30 7.46 -30.04
N VAL A 304 -1.70 8.18 -29.00
CA VAL A 304 -3.12 8.42 -28.66
C VAL A 304 -3.45 9.87 -29.00
N ILE A 305 -4.50 10.08 -29.78
CA ILE A 305 -5.01 11.39 -30.14
C ILE A 305 -6.41 11.54 -29.54
N LEU A 306 -6.59 12.58 -28.72
CA LEU A 306 -7.88 12.98 -28.16
C LEU A 306 -8.37 14.26 -28.86
N TYR A 307 -9.62 14.26 -29.31
CA TYR A 307 -10.23 15.45 -29.94
C TYR A 307 -11.64 15.68 -29.44
N GLY A 308 -11.88 16.81 -28.77
CA GLY A 308 -13.20 17.23 -28.34
C GLY A 308 -13.85 16.35 -27.26
N VAL A 309 -13.04 15.69 -26.39
CA VAL A 309 -13.52 14.77 -25.36
C VAL A 309 -13.05 15.16 -23.96
N SER A 310 -13.82 14.73 -22.95
CA SER A 310 -13.48 15.01 -21.54
C SER A 310 -13.80 13.82 -20.63
N ASP A 311 -13.16 13.83 -19.44
CA ASP A 311 -13.37 12.86 -18.37
C ASP A 311 -13.20 11.37 -18.77
N LEU A 312 -12.36 11.10 -19.75
CA LEU A 312 -12.05 9.75 -20.18
C LEU A 312 -10.81 9.18 -19.50
N VAL A 313 -10.81 7.86 -19.37
CA VAL A 313 -9.64 7.02 -19.16
C VAL A 313 -9.36 6.29 -20.46
N VAL A 314 -8.19 6.52 -21.07
CA VAL A 314 -7.74 5.84 -22.27
C VAL A 314 -6.43 5.14 -21.99
N VAL A 315 -6.41 3.83 -22.16
CA VAL A 315 -5.22 3.01 -21.97
C VAL A 315 -4.92 2.25 -23.24
N ALA A 316 -3.80 2.56 -23.87
CA ALA A 316 -3.35 1.88 -25.09
C ALA A 316 -2.12 1.02 -24.76
N ARG A 317 -2.26 -0.26 -24.99
CA ARG A 317 -1.21 -1.28 -24.89
C ARG A 317 -1.22 -2.12 -26.18
N ASP A 318 -0.14 -2.83 -26.45
CA ASP A 318 -0.01 -3.63 -27.67
C ASP A 318 -1.21 -4.59 -27.87
N GLY A 319 -2.01 -4.31 -28.90
CA GLY A 319 -3.19 -5.10 -29.28
C GLY A 319 -4.43 -4.93 -28.41
N VAL A 320 -4.43 -4.05 -27.41
CA VAL A 320 -5.59 -3.76 -26.55
C VAL A 320 -5.70 -2.25 -26.28
N VAL A 321 -6.89 -1.70 -26.51
CA VAL A 321 -7.21 -0.33 -26.11
C VAL A 321 -8.44 -0.36 -25.21
N LEU A 322 -8.31 0.20 -24.01
CA LEU A 322 -9.41 0.45 -23.08
C LEU A 322 -9.83 1.91 -23.19
N VAL A 323 -11.12 2.15 -23.36
CA VAL A 323 -11.73 3.49 -23.22
C VAL A 323 -12.89 3.39 -22.24
N THR A 324 -12.87 4.22 -21.20
CA THR A 324 -13.98 4.34 -20.24
C THR A 324 -14.01 5.76 -19.67
N THR A 325 -14.98 6.09 -18.84
CA THR A 325 -14.99 7.37 -18.12
C THR A 325 -14.20 7.27 -16.81
N VAL A 326 -13.68 8.41 -16.33
CA VAL A 326 -13.03 8.51 -15.02
C VAL A 326 -13.95 7.97 -13.91
N ALA A 327 -15.24 8.30 -13.98
CA ALA A 327 -16.24 7.84 -12.99
C ALA A 327 -16.35 6.31 -12.92
N ARG A 328 -16.31 5.62 -14.07
CA ARG A 328 -16.43 4.16 -14.14
C ARG A 328 -15.12 3.40 -13.95
N SER A 329 -14.01 4.10 -13.83
CA SER A 329 -12.70 3.45 -13.63
C SER A 329 -12.60 2.62 -12.34
N SER A 330 -13.46 2.85 -11.36
CA SER A 330 -13.57 2.03 -10.15
C SER A 330 -14.23 0.67 -10.37
N GLU A 331 -15.03 0.52 -11.44
CA GLU A 331 -15.81 -0.68 -11.77
C GLU A 331 -15.08 -1.65 -12.71
N LEU A 332 -13.82 -1.37 -13.07
CA LEU A 332 -13.08 -2.15 -14.10
C LEU A 332 -12.97 -3.65 -13.79
N LYS A 333 -13.01 -4.05 -12.51
CA LYS A 333 -13.05 -5.47 -12.18
C LYS A 333 -14.27 -6.17 -12.79
N THR A 334 -15.44 -5.54 -12.72
CA THR A 334 -16.67 -6.08 -13.32
C THR A 334 -16.55 -6.22 -14.84
N LEU A 335 -15.92 -5.24 -15.50
CA LEU A 335 -15.63 -5.33 -16.93
C LEU A 335 -14.72 -6.52 -17.23
N VAL A 336 -13.59 -6.62 -16.52
CA VAL A 336 -12.57 -7.67 -16.75
C VAL A 336 -13.19 -9.06 -16.55
N ASP A 337 -14.02 -9.24 -15.51
CA ASP A 337 -14.70 -10.50 -15.24
C ASP A 337 -15.68 -10.90 -16.36
N ALA A 338 -16.27 -9.91 -17.06
CA ALA A 338 -17.19 -10.13 -18.19
C ALA A 338 -16.48 -10.40 -19.54
N LEU A 339 -15.18 -10.08 -19.65
CA LEU A 339 -14.44 -10.27 -20.90
C LEU A 339 -14.13 -11.75 -21.17
N PRO A 340 -14.14 -12.17 -22.45
CA PRO A 340 -13.64 -13.50 -22.84
C PRO A 340 -12.19 -13.71 -22.36
N ARG A 341 -11.87 -14.93 -21.94
CA ARG A 341 -10.55 -15.30 -21.43
C ARG A 341 -9.41 -14.87 -22.36
N ARG A 342 -9.57 -15.10 -23.68
CA ARG A 342 -8.60 -14.69 -24.71
C ARG A 342 -8.25 -13.20 -24.74
N ILE A 343 -9.16 -12.33 -24.26
CA ILE A 343 -8.93 -10.87 -24.20
C ILE A 343 -8.28 -10.52 -22.87
N ARG A 344 -8.70 -11.16 -21.77
CA ARG A 344 -8.11 -10.94 -20.45
C ARG A 344 -6.64 -11.32 -20.40
N GLU A 345 -6.24 -12.38 -21.12
CA GLU A 345 -4.87 -12.91 -21.19
C GLU A 345 -4.00 -12.24 -22.27
N LYS A 346 -4.57 -11.39 -23.11
CA LYS A 346 -3.81 -10.58 -24.10
C LYS A 346 -3.14 -9.35 -23.47
N ALA A 347 -3.61 -8.95 -22.31
CA ALA A 347 -3.13 -7.76 -21.61
C ALA A 347 -1.84 -8.01 -20.83
#